data_cf6410455088c3f6333e20c8a9f9d4f4
#
_entry.id   cf6410455088c3f6333e20c8a9f9d4f4
#
_cell.length_a   1.000
_cell.length_b   1.000
_cell.length_c   1.000
_cell.angle_alpha   90.00
_cell.angle_beta   90.00
_cell.angle_gamma   90.00
#
_symmetry.space_group_name_H-M   'P 1'
#
loop_
_entity.id
_entity.type
_entity.pdbx_description
1 polymer ?
#
loop_
_entity_poly.entity_id
_entity_poly.type
_entity_poly.pdbx_seq_one_letter_code
_entity_poly.pdbx_strand_id
1 'polypeptide(L)'
;RDLQPDLLILDWMLPGISGLDLCLRLRNTGVHIPVIMLTARDEVPDRVAGLNAGADDYVTNPFSMEELLARVKARLRRFQPEEPDI
;
A
#
# COMPACT_ATOMS: atom_id res chain seq x y z
N ARG A 1 -20.08 0.93 3.16
CA ARG A 1 -20.07 1.23 2.06
C ARG A 1 -19.65 2.57 1.92
N ASP A 2 -20.16 3.42 2.54
CA ASP A 2 -19.75 4.71 2.46
C ASP A 2 -18.42 4.96 3.05
N LEU A 3 -17.91 4.08 3.87
CA LEU A 3 -16.66 4.32 4.55
C LEU A 3 -15.52 3.52 3.97
N GLN A 4 -15.54 3.31 2.69
CA GLN A 4 -14.44 2.62 2.08
C GLN A 4 -13.22 3.49 2.07
N PRO A 5 -12.08 3.00 2.48
CA PRO A 5 -10.86 3.81 2.46
C PRO A 5 -10.38 4.01 1.04
N ASP A 6 -9.64 5.10 0.83
CA ASP A 6 -9.05 5.38 -0.46
C ASP A 6 -7.65 4.83 -0.58
N LEU A 7 -7.08 4.41 0.52
CA LEU A 7 -5.71 3.89 0.54
C LEU A 7 -5.50 3.17 1.85
N LEU A 8 -4.73 2.10 1.83
CA LEU A 8 -4.38 1.38 3.04
C LEU A 8 -2.89 1.38 3.23
N ILE A 9 -2.46 1.53 4.47
CA ILE A 9 -1.06 1.34 4.83
C ILE A 9 -1.05 0.11 5.74
N LEU A 10 -0.37 -0.92 5.32
CA LEU A 10 -0.36 -2.19 6.03
C LEU A 10 1.04 -2.52 6.50
N ASP A 11 1.15 -3.03 7.72
CA ASP A 11 2.42 -3.57 8.18
C ASP A 11 2.41 -5.06 7.87
N TRP A 12 3.53 -5.58 7.44
CA TRP A 12 3.67 -7.01 7.20
C TRP A 12 3.41 -7.80 8.48
N MET A 13 3.88 -7.28 9.60
CA MET A 13 3.83 -8.02 10.86
C MET A 13 2.61 -7.62 11.68
N LEU A 14 1.44 -7.96 11.21
CA LEU A 14 0.22 -7.70 11.95
C LEU A 14 -0.13 -8.87 12.84
N PRO A 15 -0.78 -8.63 13.98
CA PRO A 15 -1.21 -9.74 14.83
C PRO A 15 -2.26 -10.58 14.12
N GLY A 16 -2.11 -11.86 14.17
CA GLY A 16 -3.12 -12.78 13.65
C GLY A 16 -3.03 -13.07 12.17
N ILE A 17 -2.75 -12.07 11.36
CA ILE A 17 -2.65 -12.31 9.92
C ILE A 17 -1.56 -11.39 9.42
N SER A 18 -0.73 -11.85 8.52
CA SER A 18 0.32 -10.98 8.01
C SER A 18 -0.28 -9.97 7.05
N GLY A 19 0.37 -8.83 6.94
CA GLY A 19 -0.06 -7.82 5.98
C GLY A 19 -0.02 -8.35 4.57
N LEU A 20 0.93 -9.25 4.29
CA LEU A 20 1.04 -9.87 2.99
C LEU A 20 -0.23 -10.67 2.68
N ASP A 21 -0.67 -11.50 3.61
CA ASP A 21 -1.87 -12.31 3.41
C ASP A 21 -3.10 -11.43 3.30
N LEU A 22 -3.16 -10.37 4.08
CA LEU A 22 -4.29 -9.47 4.00
C LEU A 22 -4.35 -8.81 2.64
N CYS A 23 -3.21 -8.40 2.10
CA CYS A 23 -3.16 -7.79 0.79
C CYS A 23 -3.64 -8.78 -0.27
N LEU A 24 -3.17 -10.01 -0.19
CA LEU A 24 -3.61 -11.04 -1.12
C LEU A 24 -5.11 -11.25 -1.06
N ARG A 25 -5.68 -11.28 0.13
CA ARG A 25 -7.11 -11.47 0.28
C ARG A 25 -7.90 -10.31 -0.31
N LEU A 26 -7.41 -9.10 -0.09
CA LEU A 26 -8.08 -7.94 -0.64
C LEU A 26 -8.12 -8.01 -2.16
N ARG A 27 -7.00 -8.36 -2.77
CA ARG A 27 -6.94 -8.44 -4.22
C ARG A 27 -7.82 -9.57 -4.75
N ASN A 28 -7.84 -10.69 -4.03
CA ASN A 28 -8.65 -11.82 -4.46
C ASN A 28 -10.14 -11.56 -4.36
N THR A 29 -10.55 -10.64 -3.51
CA THR A 29 -11.96 -10.30 -3.42
C THR A 29 -12.33 -9.12 -4.28
N GLY A 30 -11.42 -8.68 -5.14
CA GLY A 30 -11.74 -7.61 -6.08
C GLY A 30 -11.55 -6.21 -5.57
N VAL A 31 -10.93 -6.06 -4.40
CA VAL A 31 -10.68 -4.74 -3.85
C VAL A 31 -9.39 -4.22 -4.44
N HIS A 32 -9.46 -3.06 -5.10
CA HIS A 32 -8.31 -2.53 -5.82
C HIS A 32 -7.81 -1.20 -5.28
N ILE A 33 -8.11 -0.88 -4.04
CA ILE A 33 -7.59 0.38 -3.50
C ILE A 33 -6.08 0.27 -3.35
N PRO A 34 -5.37 1.39 -3.40
CA PRO A 34 -3.92 1.35 -3.26
C PRO A 34 -3.49 0.86 -1.89
N VAL A 35 -2.43 0.07 -1.87
CA VAL A 35 -1.87 -0.44 -0.62
C VAL A 35 -0.40 -0.08 -0.58
N ILE A 36 0.02 0.54 0.51
CA ILE A 36 1.42 0.78 0.78
C ILE A 36 1.82 -0.14 1.92
N MET A 37 2.80 -0.99 1.68
CA MET A 37 3.31 -1.88 2.72
C MET A 37 4.37 -1.11 3.49
N LEU A 38 4.20 -0.95 4.79
CA LEU A 38 5.13 -0.20 5.62
C LEU A 38 5.68 -1.15 6.68
N THR A 39 6.93 -1.51 6.58
CA THR A 39 7.46 -2.55 7.45
C THR A 39 8.98 -2.46 7.55
N ALA A 40 9.53 -3.13 8.54
CA ALA A 40 10.98 -3.21 8.68
C ALA A 40 11.60 -4.29 7.81
N ARG A 41 10.81 -5.10 7.13
CA ARG A 41 11.35 -6.17 6.27
C ARG A 41 11.77 -5.55 4.96
N ASP A 42 13.08 -5.38 4.77
CA ASP A 42 13.56 -4.67 3.61
C ASP A 42 14.45 -5.48 2.69
N GLU A 43 14.51 -6.79 2.87
CA GLU A 43 15.29 -7.62 1.95
C GLU A 43 14.59 -7.66 0.60
N VAL A 44 15.36 -7.82 -0.44
CA VAL A 44 14.79 -7.83 -1.78
C VAL A 44 13.71 -8.90 -1.93
N PRO A 45 13.88 -10.14 -1.44
CA PRO A 45 12.80 -11.12 -1.57
C PRO A 45 11.52 -10.68 -0.88
N ASP A 46 11.64 -9.97 0.25
CA ASP A 46 10.46 -9.48 0.96
C ASP A 46 9.74 -8.43 0.13
N ARG A 47 10.48 -7.51 -0.47
CA ARG A 47 9.87 -6.47 -1.28
C ARG A 47 9.19 -7.05 -2.49
N VAL A 48 9.83 -8.03 -3.12
CA VAL A 48 9.26 -8.68 -4.28
C VAL A 48 7.96 -9.38 -3.89
N ALA A 49 7.97 -10.08 -2.75
CA ALA A 49 6.78 -10.78 -2.29
C ALA A 49 5.65 -9.80 -2.00
N GLY A 50 5.97 -8.67 -1.38
CA GLY A 50 4.94 -7.66 -1.07
C GLY A 50 4.32 -7.09 -2.33
N LEU A 51 5.15 -6.73 -3.29
CA LEU A 51 4.64 -6.16 -4.53
C LEU A 51 3.86 -7.20 -5.33
N ASN A 52 4.33 -8.44 -5.35
CA ASN A 52 3.62 -9.49 -6.05
C ASN A 52 2.29 -9.84 -5.37
N ALA A 53 2.17 -9.61 -4.08
CA ALA A 53 0.92 -9.84 -3.39
C ALA A 53 -0.10 -8.75 -3.69
N GLY A 54 0.30 -7.71 -4.39
CA GLY A 54 -0.62 -6.66 -4.79
C GLY A 54 -0.40 -5.32 -4.15
N ALA A 55 0.66 -5.15 -3.35
CA ALA A 55 0.97 -3.83 -2.81
C ALA A 55 1.42 -2.92 -3.94
N ASP A 56 1.02 -1.67 -3.87
CA ASP A 56 1.40 -0.71 -4.88
C ASP A 56 2.70 -0.04 -4.55
N ASP A 57 3.09 -0.06 -3.29
CA ASP A 57 4.31 0.57 -2.87
C ASP A 57 4.82 -0.13 -1.64
N TYR A 58 6.08 0.04 -1.33
CA TYR A 58 6.72 -0.67 -0.23
C TYR A 58 7.70 0.29 0.43
N VAL A 59 7.46 0.63 1.68
CA VAL A 59 8.27 1.59 2.40
C VAL A 59 8.82 0.90 3.64
N THR A 60 10.11 1.02 3.88
CA THR A 60 10.74 0.31 4.98
C THR A 60 11.01 1.22 6.16
N ASN A 61 10.89 0.66 7.37
CA ASN A 61 11.24 1.38 8.59
C ASN A 61 12.73 1.27 8.83
N PRO A 62 13.37 2.33 9.30
CA PRO A 62 12.76 3.64 9.57
C PRO A 62 12.49 4.39 8.28
N PHE A 63 11.41 5.15 8.26
CA PHE A 63 11.03 5.86 7.05
C PHE A 63 11.00 7.35 7.32
N SER A 64 11.08 8.11 6.25
CA SER A 64 10.89 9.54 6.32
C SER A 64 9.42 9.83 6.20
N MET A 65 8.88 10.62 7.11
CA MET A 65 7.46 10.98 7.02
C MET A 65 7.21 11.77 5.74
N GLU A 66 8.16 12.57 5.33
CA GLU A 66 8.02 13.34 4.12
C GLU A 66 7.92 12.42 2.91
N GLU A 67 8.71 11.38 2.88
CA GLU A 67 8.67 10.41 1.78
C GLU A 67 7.35 9.64 1.81
N LEU A 68 6.92 9.21 2.98
CA LEU A 68 5.68 8.46 3.07
C LEU A 68 4.50 9.30 2.58
N LEU A 69 4.44 10.56 2.99
CA LEU A 69 3.37 11.43 2.55
C LEU A 69 3.40 11.66 1.05
N ALA A 70 4.59 11.75 0.47
CA ALA A 70 4.71 11.93 -0.96
C ALA A 70 4.18 10.69 -1.70
N ARG A 71 4.46 9.50 -1.16
CA ARG A 71 3.98 8.29 -1.80
C ARG A 71 2.46 8.15 -1.66
N VAL A 72 1.93 8.55 -0.50
CA VAL A 72 0.48 8.53 -0.32
C VAL A 72 -0.19 9.44 -1.33
N LYS A 73 0.32 10.65 -1.49
CA LYS A 73 -0.25 11.59 -2.43
C LYS A 73 -0.16 11.06 -3.85
N ALA A 74 0.95 10.43 -4.18
CA ALA A 74 1.12 9.91 -5.53
C ALA A 74 0.09 8.82 -5.83
N ARG A 75 -0.18 7.96 -4.84
CA ARG A 75 -1.15 6.90 -5.07
C ARG A 75 -2.57 7.41 -5.12
N LEU A 76 -2.89 8.41 -4.30
CA LEU A 76 -4.22 8.96 -4.29
C LEU A 76 -4.55 9.72 -5.56
N ARG A 77 -3.56 10.28 -6.23
CA ARG A 77 -3.80 11.01 -7.47
C ARG A 77 -4.42 10.13 -8.53
N ARG A 78 -4.22 8.81 -8.46
CA ARG A 78 -4.77 7.93 -9.46
C ARG A 78 -6.27 7.85 -9.43
N PHE A 79 -6.89 8.22 -8.31
CA PHE A 79 -8.32 8.13 -8.16
C PHE A 79 -9.00 9.48 -8.27
N GLN A 80 -8.27 10.53 -8.61
CA GLN A 80 -8.86 11.84 -8.72
C GLN A 80 -9.19 12.10 -10.16
N PRO A 81 -10.22 12.86 -10.43
CA PRO A 81 -10.52 13.21 -11.82
C PRO A 81 -9.35 13.93 -12.40
N GLU A 82 -9.16 13.72 -13.73
CA GLU A 82 -8.10 14.30 -14.35
C GLU A 82 -8.23 15.75 -14.33
N GLU A 83 -7.26 16.49 -13.97
CA GLU A 83 -7.34 17.88 -13.98
C GLU A 83 -6.60 18.40 -15.10
N PRO A 84 -7.11 19.40 -15.78
CA PRO A 84 -6.42 19.93 -16.92
C PRO A 84 -5.17 20.55 -16.46
N ASP A 85 -4.16 20.26 -17.14
CA ASP A 85 -2.99 20.76 -16.83
C ASP A 85 -2.83 22.02 -17.28
N ILE A 86 -3.45 22.62 -17.74
CA ILE A 86 -3.38 23.76 -18.25
C ILE A 86 -2.82 24.65 -18.06
#